data_bba33aaa44e4cb69a27c310db8af8a24
#
_entry.id   bba33aaa44e4cb69a27c310db8af8a24
#
_cell.length_a   1.000
_cell.length_b   1.000
_cell.length_c   1.000
_cell.angle_alpha   90.00
_cell.angle_beta   90.00
_cell.angle_gamma   90.00
#
_symmetry.space_group_name_H-M   'P 1'
#
loop_
_entity.id
_entity.type
_entity.pdbx_description
1 polymer ?
#
loop_
_entity_poly.entity_id
_entity_poly.type
_entity_poly.pdbx_seq_one_letter_code
_entity_poly.pdbx_strand_id
1 'polypeptide(L)'
;MSIKPNSFVIAEASKCVGCKACEIACFRAHSNGVKKPLTVGNIKTPIIPRIHVIKNEKFSVPVQCRQCEDAPCANACPIEAIKQEDNVMVVNEKACIGCKACVMACPFGAIEVRSESEDKPKIAYKCDLCKGQETQACVKICPKKALRLFDPIEEKKRRSIEAVCNLPEEF
;
A
#
# COMPACT_ATOMS: atom_id res chain seq x y z
N MET A 1 -1.60 11.41 12.22
CA MET A 1 -0.19 10.97 12.28
C MET A 1 0.52 11.54 11.08
N SER A 2 1.62 12.28 11.25
CA SER A 2 2.38 12.83 10.11
C SER A 2 3.17 11.69 9.46
N ILE A 3 2.96 11.46 8.17
CA ILE A 3 3.71 10.46 7.39
C ILE A 3 5.05 11.11 7.01
N LYS A 4 6.16 10.44 7.35
CA LYS A 4 7.49 10.92 6.99
C LYS A 4 7.81 10.58 5.54
N PRO A 5 8.73 11.34 4.90
CA PRO A 5 9.13 11.10 3.52
C PRO A 5 9.57 9.64 3.30
N ASN A 6 9.20 9.07 2.16
CA ASN A 6 9.58 7.72 1.74
C ASN A 6 9.17 6.59 2.70
N SER A 7 8.22 6.85 3.60
CA SER A 7 7.61 5.80 4.40
C SER A 7 6.73 4.91 3.52
N PHE A 8 6.74 3.61 3.79
CA PHE A 8 5.87 2.64 3.11
C PHE A 8 5.61 1.43 4.01
N VAL A 9 4.58 0.65 3.70
CA VAL A 9 4.36 -0.60 4.41
C VAL A 9 5.33 -1.66 3.90
N ILE A 10 5.97 -2.40 4.80
CA ILE A 10 6.84 -3.53 4.49
C ILE A 10 6.24 -4.81 5.03
N ALA A 11 6.47 -5.91 4.34
CA ALA A 11 6.03 -7.24 4.74
C ALA A 11 7.21 -8.14 5.08
N GLU A 12 7.07 -8.91 6.15
CA GLU A 12 7.97 -10.00 6.53
C GLU A 12 7.38 -11.32 6.02
N ALA A 13 7.98 -11.84 4.95
CA ALA A 13 7.46 -13.03 4.25
C ALA A 13 7.39 -14.28 5.13
N SER A 14 8.34 -14.44 6.06
CA SER A 14 8.39 -15.56 7.02
C SER A 14 7.18 -15.61 7.96
N LYS A 15 6.55 -14.46 8.23
CA LYS A 15 5.36 -14.34 9.09
C LYS A 15 4.05 -14.38 8.31
N CYS A 16 4.09 -14.16 7.00
CA CYS A 16 2.86 -14.07 6.21
C CYS A 16 2.30 -15.46 5.91
N VAL A 17 1.05 -15.68 6.30
CA VAL A 17 0.32 -16.95 6.06
C VAL A 17 -0.62 -16.88 4.86
N GLY A 18 -0.64 -15.77 4.13
CA GLY A 18 -1.47 -15.61 2.93
C GLY A 18 -2.98 -15.52 3.19
N CYS A 19 -3.41 -15.13 4.39
CA CYS A 19 -4.82 -15.11 4.79
C CYS A 19 -5.68 -14.01 4.11
N LYS A 20 -5.06 -13.06 3.39
CA LYS A 20 -5.71 -11.93 2.70
C LYS A 20 -6.51 -10.97 3.57
N ALA A 21 -6.43 -11.06 4.90
CA ALA A 21 -7.12 -10.12 5.80
C ALA A 21 -6.72 -8.65 5.52
N CYS A 22 -5.47 -8.41 5.11
CA CYS A 22 -4.96 -7.09 4.73
C CYS A 22 -5.66 -6.53 3.48
N GLU A 23 -5.99 -7.37 2.49
CA GLU A 23 -6.73 -6.96 1.28
C GLU A 23 -8.14 -6.49 1.65
N ILE A 24 -8.85 -7.28 2.45
CA ILE A 24 -10.22 -6.94 2.90
C ILE A 24 -10.24 -5.69 3.76
N ALA A 25 -9.28 -5.55 4.68
CA ALA A 25 -9.17 -4.36 5.53
C ALA A 25 -8.84 -3.11 4.70
N CYS A 26 -7.95 -3.23 3.70
CA CYS A 26 -7.61 -2.15 2.79
C CYS A 26 -8.83 -1.71 1.97
N PHE A 27 -9.55 -2.66 1.36
CA PHE A 27 -10.79 -2.37 0.64
C PHE A 27 -11.80 -1.65 1.54
N ARG A 28 -12.04 -2.16 2.75
CA ARG A 28 -12.98 -1.55 3.69
C ARG A 28 -12.59 -0.12 4.09
N ALA A 29 -11.31 0.11 4.31
CA ALA A 29 -10.79 1.42 4.71
C ALA A 29 -10.97 2.50 3.61
N HIS A 30 -11.03 2.07 2.33
CA HIS A 30 -11.16 2.96 1.18
C HIS A 30 -12.55 2.92 0.53
N SER A 31 -13.46 2.10 1.03
CA SER A 31 -14.83 2.03 0.52
C SER A 31 -15.70 3.07 1.20
N ASN A 32 -16.03 4.13 0.49
CA ASN A 32 -16.93 5.18 0.98
C ASN A 32 -18.31 4.57 1.30
N GLY A 33 -18.69 4.55 2.59
CA GLY A 33 -20.04 4.19 3.02
C GLY A 33 -20.26 2.75 3.48
N VAL A 34 -19.27 1.84 3.43
CA VAL A 34 -19.41 0.49 3.97
C VAL A 34 -19.22 0.47 5.48
N LYS A 35 -20.22 0.95 6.23
CA LYS A 35 -20.22 0.91 7.71
C LYS A 35 -20.61 -0.46 8.28
N LYS A 36 -21.25 -1.32 7.47
CA LYS A 36 -21.72 -2.66 7.90
C LYS A 36 -20.63 -3.72 7.72
N PRO A 37 -20.67 -4.83 8.46
CA PRO A 37 -19.80 -5.97 8.20
C PRO A 37 -19.90 -6.43 6.75
N LEU A 38 -18.75 -6.69 6.11
CA LEU A 38 -18.73 -7.22 4.76
C LEU A 38 -19.14 -8.71 4.79
N THR A 39 -20.26 -9.02 4.15
CA THR A 39 -20.76 -10.39 3.96
C THR A 39 -21.03 -10.62 2.49
N VAL A 40 -21.05 -11.88 2.06
CA VAL A 40 -21.31 -12.26 0.65
C VAL A 40 -22.60 -11.63 0.13
N GLY A 41 -23.60 -11.43 1.00
CA GLY A 41 -24.91 -10.88 0.59
C GLY A 41 -24.96 -9.35 0.52
N ASN A 42 -23.97 -8.61 1.07
CA ASN A 42 -24.00 -7.14 1.10
C ASN A 42 -22.89 -6.46 0.29
N ILE A 43 -21.98 -7.22 -0.30
CA ILE A 43 -20.98 -6.70 -1.23
C ILE A 43 -21.60 -6.63 -2.62
N LYS A 44 -21.85 -5.40 -3.09
CA LYS A 44 -22.43 -5.13 -4.42
C LYS A 44 -21.39 -4.64 -5.44
N THR A 45 -20.16 -4.35 -4.98
CA THR A 45 -19.06 -3.82 -5.80
C THR A 45 -17.88 -4.78 -5.78
N PRO A 46 -17.03 -4.79 -6.82
CA PRO A 46 -15.80 -5.56 -6.80
C PRO A 46 -14.92 -5.17 -5.61
N ILE A 47 -14.26 -6.15 -5.00
CA ILE A 47 -13.27 -5.90 -3.95
C ILE A 47 -12.00 -5.44 -4.65
N ILE A 48 -11.65 -4.15 -4.53
CA ILE A 48 -10.47 -3.53 -5.11
C ILE A 48 -9.56 -3.04 -3.98
N PRO A 49 -8.69 -3.88 -3.46
CA PRO A 49 -7.71 -3.46 -2.45
C PRO A 49 -6.56 -2.70 -3.11
N ARG A 50 -5.79 -1.97 -2.31
CA ARG A 50 -4.57 -1.27 -2.72
C ARG A 50 -3.30 -2.01 -2.25
N ILE A 51 -3.46 -3.24 -1.80
CA ILE A 51 -2.42 -4.21 -1.39
C ILE A 51 -2.87 -5.59 -1.85
N HIS A 52 -1.95 -6.40 -2.40
CA HIS A 52 -2.26 -7.70 -2.96
C HIS A 52 -1.34 -8.77 -2.38
N VAL A 53 -1.91 -9.88 -1.92
CA VAL A 53 -1.13 -11.02 -1.43
C VAL A 53 -0.78 -11.93 -2.59
N ILE A 54 0.49 -11.97 -2.92
CA ILE A 54 1.07 -12.92 -3.87
C ILE A 54 1.43 -14.18 -3.09
N LYS A 55 1.00 -15.31 -3.61
CA LYS A 55 1.27 -16.63 -3.01
C LYS A 55 1.80 -17.58 -4.07
N ASN A 56 2.86 -18.30 -3.71
CA ASN A 56 3.34 -19.45 -4.45
C ASN A 56 3.53 -20.65 -3.50
N GLU A 57 4.13 -21.73 -3.97
CA GLU A 57 4.35 -22.94 -3.18
C GLU A 57 5.27 -22.73 -1.97
N LYS A 58 6.20 -21.76 -2.04
CA LYS A 58 7.26 -21.55 -1.04
C LYS A 58 6.98 -20.40 -0.08
N PHE A 59 6.24 -19.38 -0.52
CA PHE A 59 5.99 -18.17 0.31
C PHE A 59 4.68 -17.49 -0.02
N SER A 60 4.24 -16.66 0.91
CA SER A 60 3.18 -15.67 0.70
C SER A 60 3.70 -14.31 1.11
N VAL A 61 3.45 -13.27 0.31
CA VAL A 61 3.88 -11.91 0.63
C VAL A 61 2.89 -10.88 0.10
N PRO A 62 2.50 -9.89 0.92
CA PRO A 62 1.73 -8.76 0.45
C PRO A 62 2.61 -7.80 -0.35
N VAL A 63 2.11 -7.37 -1.50
CA VAL A 63 2.73 -6.36 -2.37
C VAL A 63 1.86 -5.12 -2.39
N GLN A 64 2.48 -3.97 -2.19
CA GLN A 64 1.85 -2.65 -2.21
C GLN A 64 2.84 -1.58 -2.67
N CYS A 65 2.35 -0.35 -2.88
CA CYS A 65 3.17 0.78 -3.29
C CYS A 65 4.32 1.05 -2.31
N ARG A 66 5.51 1.30 -2.84
CA ARG A 66 6.73 1.65 -2.09
C ARG A 66 6.93 3.14 -1.90
N GLN A 67 5.98 3.97 -2.33
CA GLN A 67 6.06 5.44 -2.20
C GLN A 67 7.39 6.00 -2.71
N CYS A 68 7.77 5.63 -3.94
CA CYS A 68 9.06 5.99 -4.54
C CYS A 68 9.26 7.51 -4.57
N GLU A 69 10.49 7.95 -4.31
CA GLU A 69 10.91 9.36 -4.37
C GLU A 69 10.78 9.92 -5.80
N ASP A 70 11.43 9.26 -6.75
CA ASP A 70 11.24 9.50 -8.18
C ASP A 70 10.23 8.47 -8.71
N ALA A 71 8.95 8.79 -8.56
CA ALA A 71 7.86 7.87 -8.79
C ALA A 71 7.63 7.60 -10.30
N PRO A 72 8.08 6.46 -10.87
CA PRO A 72 7.93 6.19 -12.30
C PRO A 72 6.47 6.24 -12.76
N CYS A 73 5.54 5.88 -11.87
CA CYS A 73 4.11 5.92 -12.17
C CYS A 73 3.57 7.35 -12.31
N ALA A 74 4.12 8.33 -11.59
CA ALA A 74 3.78 9.73 -11.74
C ALA A 74 4.38 10.30 -13.03
N ASN A 75 5.67 10.01 -13.28
CA ASN A 75 6.38 10.46 -14.48
C ASN A 75 5.75 9.92 -15.77
N ALA A 76 5.21 8.70 -15.74
CA ALA A 76 4.54 8.08 -16.89
C ALA A 76 3.08 8.54 -17.08
N CYS A 77 2.52 9.33 -16.16
CA CYS A 77 1.11 9.73 -16.23
C CYS A 77 0.93 10.92 -17.20
N PRO A 78 0.26 10.75 -18.37
CA PRO A 78 0.17 11.82 -19.37
C PRO A 78 -0.69 13.00 -18.95
N ILE A 79 -1.49 12.83 -17.90
CA ILE A 79 -2.41 13.86 -17.38
C ILE A 79 -2.07 14.25 -15.94
N GLU A 80 -0.92 13.86 -15.43
CA GLU A 80 -0.45 14.15 -14.07
C GLU A 80 -1.46 13.82 -12.96
N ALA A 81 -2.24 12.76 -13.14
CA ALA A 81 -3.22 12.33 -12.13
C ALA A 81 -2.58 11.69 -10.89
N ILE A 82 -1.29 11.37 -10.93
CA ILE A 82 -0.55 10.82 -9.78
C ILE A 82 0.43 11.89 -9.30
N LYS A 83 0.26 12.30 -8.04
CA LYS A 83 1.08 13.37 -7.43
C LYS A 83 1.45 13.00 -6.00
N GLN A 84 2.51 13.62 -5.50
CA GLN A 84 2.87 13.53 -4.09
C GLN A 84 2.11 14.59 -3.30
N GLU A 85 1.43 14.16 -2.24
CA GLU A 85 0.75 15.01 -1.28
C GLU A 85 1.06 14.51 0.14
N ASP A 86 1.52 15.40 1.01
CA ASP A 86 1.87 15.10 2.40
C ASP A 86 2.81 13.88 2.54
N ASN A 87 3.82 13.81 1.69
CA ASN A 87 4.79 12.71 1.60
C ASN A 87 4.19 11.36 1.14
N VAL A 88 3.01 11.37 0.53
CA VAL A 88 2.35 10.19 0.01
C VAL A 88 2.02 10.38 -1.46
N MET A 89 2.31 9.38 -2.27
CA MET A 89 1.87 9.35 -3.67
C MET A 89 0.39 9.00 -3.74
N VAL A 90 -0.43 9.91 -4.25
CA VAL A 90 -1.88 9.75 -4.39
C VAL A 90 -2.31 9.77 -5.85
N VAL A 91 -3.48 9.21 -6.12
CA VAL A 91 -4.14 9.27 -7.44
C VAL A 91 -5.33 10.22 -7.34
N ASN A 92 -5.38 11.21 -8.22
CA ASN A 92 -6.60 11.99 -8.43
C ASN A 92 -7.57 11.15 -9.28
N GLU A 93 -8.52 10.51 -8.61
CA GLU A 93 -9.49 9.61 -9.24
C GLU A 93 -10.37 10.34 -10.28
N LYS A 94 -10.66 11.63 -10.07
CA LYS A 94 -11.48 12.44 -10.99
C LYS A 94 -10.75 12.79 -12.29
N ALA A 95 -9.43 12.93 -12.23
CA ALA A 95 -8.62 13.24 -13.41
C ALA A 95 -8.16 11.96 -14.14
N CYS A 96 -8.15 10.79 -13.50
CA CYS A 96 -7.63 9.55 -14.05
C CYS A 96 -8.47 9.05 -15.23
N ILE A 97 -7.83 8.86 -16.39
CA ILE A 97 -8.46 8.32 -17.61
C ILE A 97 -8.27 6.80 -17.80
N GLY A 98 -7.64 6.11 -16.85
CA GLY A 98 -7.47 4.66 -16.89
C GLY A 98 -6.55 4.13 -18.00
N CYS A 99 -5.62 4.92 -18.52
CA CYS A 99 -4.74 4.58 -19.65
C CYS A 99 -3.72 3.47 -19.36
N LYS A 100 -3.54 3.05 -18.10
CA LYS A 100 -2.61 2.00 -17.63
C LYS A 100 -1.12 2.33 -17.76
N ALA A 101 -0.70 3.50 -18.18
CA ALA A 101 0.72 3.87 -18.25
C ALA A 101 1.43 3.69 -16.89
N CYS A 102 0.79 4.06 -15.80
CA CYS A 102 1.30 3.87 -14.44
C CYS A 102 1.44 2.40 -14.01
N VAL A 103 0.60 1.50 -14.53
CA VAL A 103 0.70 0.05 -14.29
C VAL A 103 1.97 -0.50 -14.93
N MET A 104 2.22 -0.11 -16.18
CA MET A 104 3.42 -0.54 -16.92
C MET A 104 4.71 0.04 -16.36
N ALA A 105 4.66 1.25 -15.82
CA ALA A 105 5.82 1.94 -15.24
C ALA A 105 6.16 1.46 -13.81
N CYS A 106 5.23 0.82 -13.08
CA CYS A 106 5.47 0.41 -11.70
C CYS A 106 6.35 -0.84 -11.62
N PRO A 107 7.59 -0.76 -11.08
CA PRO A 107 8.49 -1.90 -11.00
C PRO A 107 8.04 -2.96 -9.99
N PHE A 108 7.07 -2.63 -9.11
CA PHE A 108 6.57 -3.52 -8.06
C PHE A 108 5.23 -4.16 -8.41
N GLY A 109 4.60 -3.82 -9.54
CA GLY A 109 3.26 -4.30 -9.89
C GLY A 109 2.18 -3.91 -8.85
N ALA A 110 2.36 -2.76 -8.19
CA ALA A 110 1.53 -2.35 -7.06
C ALA A 110 0.36 -1.41 -7.44
N ILE A 111 0.04 -1.35 -8.73
CA ILE A 111 -1.03 -0.49 -9.27
C ILE A 111 -1.96 -1.34 -10.11
N GLU A 112 -3.26 -1.25 -9.84
CA GLU A 112 -4.30 -1.83 -10.68
C GLU A 112 -5.15 -0.73 -11.31
N VAL A 113 -5.68 -0.99 -12.51
CA VAL A 113 -6.70 -0.14 -13.15
C VAL A 113 -7.99 -0.95 -13.23
N ARG A 114 -8.98 -0.55 -12.48
CA ARG A 114 -10.27 -1.24 -12.33
C ARG A 114 -11.44 -0.26 -12.39
N SER A 115 -12.64 -0.77 -12.59
CA SER A 115 -13.89 -0.05 -12.38
C SER A 115 -14.61 -0.61 -11.16
N GLU A 116 -15.28 0.24 -10.38
CA GLU A 116 -16.13 -0.16 -9.25
C GLU A 116 -17.48 -0.72 -9.69
N SER A 117 -17.92 -0.44 -10.91
CA SER A 117 -19.13 -0.96 -11.54
C SER A 117 -19.01 -0.84 -13.06
N GLU A 118 -19.93 -1.45 -13.80
CA GLU A 118 -19.94 -1.40 -15.28
C GLU A 118 -20.11 0.04 -15.80
N ASP A 119 -20.87 0.86 -15.09
CA ASP A 119 -21.17 2.26 -15.47
C ASP A 119 -20.10 3.26 -15.05
N LYS A 120 -19.10 2.86 -14.24
CA LYS A 120 -18.03 3.75 -13.78
C LYS A 120 -16.77 3.65 -14.64
N PRO A 121 -16.03 4.76 -14.80
CA PRO A 121 -14.76 4.73 -15.51
C PRO A 121 -13.75 3.84 -14.79
N LYS A 122 -12.83 3.26 -15.56
CA LYS A 122 -11.68 2.56 -15.01
C LYS A 122 -10.67 3.58 -14.52
N ILE A 123 -10.27 3.47 -13.27
CA ILE A 123 -9.28 4.35 -12.65
C ILE A 123 -8.16 3.55 -12.00
N ALA A 124 -7.03 4.20 -11.73
CA ALA A 124 -5.88 3.57 -11.08
C ALA A 124 -6.09 3.50 -9.55
N TYR A 125 -5.85 2.33 -8.98
CA TYR A 125 -5.84 2.07 -7.54
C TYR A 125 -4.41 1.73 -7.11
N LYS A 126 -3.90 2.45 -6.12
CA LYS A 126 -2.59 2.20 -5.49
C LYS A 126 -2.64 2.58 -4.01
N CYS A 127 -1.74 2.00 -3.21
CA CYS A 127 -1.64 2.34 -1.79
C CYS A 127 -1.29 3.82 -1.59
N ASP A 128 -2.06 4.48 -0.74
CA ASP A 128 -1.92 5.87 -0.30
C ASP A 128 -1.58 5.96 1.20
N LEU A 129 -1.09 4.87 1.79
CA LEU A 129 -0.80 4.74 3.22
C LEU A 129 -1.99 5.05 4.14
N CYS A 130 -3.21 4.83 3.64
CA CYS A 130 -4.46 5.20 4.34
C CYS A 130 -4.47 6.68 4.73
N LYS A 131 -4.10 7.59 3.78
CA LYS A 131 -4.07 9.04 4.00
C LYS A 131 -5.35 9.52 4.66
N GLY A 132 -5.22 10.31 5.72
CA GLY A 132 -6.36 10.79 6.51
C GLY A 132 -6.85 9.85 7.62
N GLN A 133 -6.25 8.67 7.78
CA GLN A 133 -6.52 7.75 8.88
C GLN A 133 -5.37 7.74 9.91
N GLU A 134 -5.66 7.32 11.14
CA GLU A 134 -4.65 7.26 12.20
C GLU A 134 -3.59 6.19 11.95
N THR A 135 -3.98 5.06 11.36
CA THR A 135 -3.11 3.90 11.13
C THR A 135 -3.44 3.22 9.82
N GLN A 136 -2.47 2.51 9.25
CA GLN A 136 -2.67 1.69 8.07
C GLN A 136 -3.54 0.47 8.39
N ALA A 137 -4.70 0.36 7.75
CA ALA A 137 -5.67 -0.70 8.00
C ALA A 137 -5.08 -2.11 7.83
N CYS A 138 -4.20 -2.31 6.85
CA CYS A 138 -3.53 -3.58 6.59
C CYS A 138 -2.54 -3.98 7.70
N VAL A 139 -1.84 -3.01 8.29
CA VAL A 139 -0.92 -3.23 9.43
C VAL A 139 -1.72 -3.61 10.67
N LYS A 140 -2.77 -2.82 10.97
CA LYS A 140 -3.61 -3.01 12.15
C LYS A 140 -4.30 -4.38 12.19
N ILE A 141 -4.78 -4.87 11.04
CA ILE A 141 -5.55 -6.12 10.97
C ILE A 141 -4.66 -7.37 10.95
N CYS A 142 -3.37 -7.28 10.65
CA CYS A 142 -2.53 -8.45 10.40
C CYS A 142 -2.39 -9.34 11.65
N PRO A 143 -2.95 -10.57 11.68
CA PRO A 143 -2.95 -11.42 12.87
C PRO A 143 -1.56 -11.95 13.23
N LYS A 144 -0.68 -12.05 12.22
CA LYS A 144 0.71 -12.49 12.39
C LYS A 144 1.71 -11.34 12.52
N LYS A 145 1.22 -10.07 12.53
CA LYS A 145 2.09 -8.87 12.56
C LYS A 145 3.18 -8.91 11.49
N ALA A 146 2.84 -9.49 10.33
CA ALA A 146 3.75 -9.58 9.20
C ALA A 146 3.94 -8.24 8.47
N LEU A 147 3.07 -7.27 8.71
CA LEU A 147 3.11 -5.95 8.09
C LEU A 147 3.49 -4.90 9.13
N ARG A 148 4.37 -3.98 8.74
CA ARG A 148 4.70 -2.79 9.52
C ARG A 148 4.93 -1.58 8.61
N LEU A 149 4.73 -0.39 9.14
CA LEU A 149 5.17 0.83 8.48
C LEU A 149 6.71 0.89 8.57
N PHE A 150 7.35 1.07 7.45
CA PHE A 150 8.78 1.33 7.35
C PHE A 150 8.99 2.84 7.29
N ASP A 151 9.75 3.37 8.22
CA ASP A 151 10.21 4.75 8.26
C ASP A 151 11.73 4.73 8.04
N PRO A 152 12.23 5.27 6.93
CA PRO A 152 13.66 5.24 6.62
C PRO A 152 14.54 5.93 7.67
N ILE A 153 14.03 6.99 8.29
CA ILE A 153 14.78 7.76 9.30
C ILE A 153 14.91 6.96 10.60
N GLU A 154 13.81 6.41 11.08
CA GLU A 154 13.79 5.56 12.28
C GLU A 154 14.59 4.26 12.06
N GLU A 155 14.48 3.68 10.88
CA GLU A 155 15.23 2.46 10.54
C GLU A 155 16.75 2.72 10.51
N LYS A 156 17.17 3.86 9.93
CA LYS A 156 18.59 4.28 9.96
C LYS A 156 19.09 4.45 11.38
N LYS A 157 18.32 5.15 12.24
CA LYS A 157 18.65 5.36 13.64
C LYS A 157 18.77 4.03 14.41
N ARG A 158 17.82 3.12 14.19
CA ARG A 158 17.83 1.78 14.81
C ARG A 158 19.08 1.01 14.43
N ARG A 159 19.45 0.98 13.14
CA ARG A 159 20.66 0.30 12.65
C ARG A 159 21.94 0.91 13.21
N SER A 160 21.99 2.23 13.33
CA SER A 160 23.15 2.92 13.91
C SER A 160 23.32 2.55 15.39
N ILE A 161 22.23 2.52 16.16
CA ILE A 161 22.28 2.10 17.57
C ILE A 161 22.71 0.64 17.68
N GLU A 162 22.13 -0.27 16.88
CA GLU A 162 22.47 -1.69 16.86
C GLU A 162 23.96 -1.91 16.53
N ALA A 163 24.50 -1.14 15.56
CA ALA A 163 25.93 -1.22 15.21
C ALA A 163 26.82 -0.79 16.37
N VAL A 164 26.46 0.27 17.10
CA VAL A 164 27.24 0.74 18.27
C VAL A 164 27.16 -0.26 19.43
N CYS A 165 25.96 -0.81 19.71
CA CYS A 165 25.81 -1.81 20.78
C CYS A 165 26.57 -3.14 20.51
N ASN A 166 26.91 -3.43 19.27
CA ASN A 166 27.66 -4.62 18.88
C ASN A 166 29.19 -4.36 18.78
N LEU A 167 29.67 -3.15 19.11
CA LEU A 167 31.10 -2.91 19.22
C LEU A 167 31.67 -3.63 20.44
N PRO A 168 32.90 -4.18 20.36
CA PRO A 168 33.57 -4.75 21.52
C PRO A 168 33.83 -3.65 22.57
N GLU A 169 33.75 -4.01 23.85
CA GLU A 169 33.92 -3.08 24.98
C GLU A 169 35.31 -2.45 25.09
N GLU A 170 36.23 -2.81 24.20
CA GLU A 170 37.61 -2.30 24.15
C GLU A 170 37.75 -1.16 23.11
N PHE A 171 37.12 -0.01 23.39
CA PHE A 171 37.42 1.25 22.74
C PHE A 171 37.73 2.31 23.78
#